data_8f41a41c30bf9f4a4f9af6191fe3492b
#
_entry.id   8f41a41c30bf9f4a4f9af6191fe3492b
#
_cell.length_a   1.000
_cell.length_b   1.000
_cell.length_c   1.000
_cell.angle_alpha   90.00
_cell.angle_beta   90.00
_cell.angle_gamma   90.00
#
_symmetry.space_group_name_H-M   'P 1'
#
loop_
_entity.id
_entity.type
_entity.pdbx_description
1 polymer ?
#
loop_
_entity_poly.entity_id
_entity_poly.type
_entity_poly.pdbx_seq_one_letter_code
_entity_poly.pdbx_strand_id
1 'polypeptide(L)'
;MGWCFSLKVIDILNNGKVNVSCELFPPKVWSQVSGAKQVVRDIAKLSPSFMSVTYGAGGGTSEHTVDLSREVQNCGVTALAHLTCLSTDESKLISVIEQLKADHIENILALRGDKGELSVPGAFAHASDLISLIRKHGDFCIGGACYPECHPESASVAADLEGLKIKAESGCQFFTTQMFFDNNVFYKFMYRLLAAGINVPVVAGIMPVTNSSQLERIVSLSGSGIPLRFKAIADRFASDPDAMKQAGIAYATEQIIDLVASGVNNIHIYTMNKPDIAAGIMANLSDIIGK
;
A
#
# COMPACT_ATOMS: atom_id res chain seq x y z
N MET A 1 0.95 -31.15 -6.10
CA MET A 1 1.13 -29.76 -5.68
C MET A 1 -0.21 -29.06 -5.94
N GLY A 2 -0.99 -28.81 -4.90
CA GLY A 2 -2.27 -28.12 -5.04
C GLY A 2 -2.01 -26.64 -5.40
N TRP A 3 -2.56 -26.18 -6.49
CA TRP A 3 -2.60 -24.79 -6.86
C TRP A 3 -3.41 -24.07 -5.78
N CYS A 4 -2.74 -23.27 -4.95
CA CYS A 4 -3.42 -22.34 -4.07
C CYS A 4 -3.97 -21.24 -5.00
N PHE A 5 -5.29 -21.24 -5.23
CA PHE A 5 -5.93 -20.18 -6.02
C PHE A 5 -5.62 -18.85 -5.33
N SER A 6 -5.00 -17.93 -6.05
CA SER A 6 -4.87 -16.55 -5.60
C SER A 6 -6.29 -15.99 -5.43
N LEU A 7 -6.59 -15.50 -4.23
CA LEU A 7 -7.86 -14.79 -3.99
C LEU A 7 -7.77 -13.39 -4.59
N LYS A 8 -8.86 -12.90 -5.16
CA LYS A 8 -8.94 -11.49 -5.51
C LYS A 8 -8.96 -10.67 -4.22
N VAL A 9 -8.16 -9.60 -4.17
CA VAL A 9 -8.09 -8.73 -2.97
C VAL A 9 -9.46 -8.19 -2.62
N ILE A 10 -10.30 -7.86 -3.59
CA ILE A 10 -11.67 -7.39 -3.32
C ILE A 10 -12.51 -8.40 -2.52
N ASP A 11 -12.32 -9.71 -2.73
CA ASP A 11 -13.05 -10.74 -1.98
C ASP A 11 -12.54 -10.82 -0.53
N ILE A 12 -11.23 -10.61 -0.34
CA ILE A 12 -10.63 -10.50 1.00
C ILE A 12 -11.21 -9.29 1.74
N LEU A 13 -11.27 -8.13 1.08
CA LEU A 13 -11.76 -6.89 1.70
C LEU A 13 -13.23 -6.95 2.09
N ASN A 14 -14.03 -7.78 1.42
CA ASN A 14 -15.47 -7.95 1.64
C ASN A 14 -15.84 -9.17 2.51
N ASN A 15 -14.89 -9.85 3.12
CA ASN A 15 -15.13 -11.08 3.90
C ASN A 15 -15.75 -10.86 5.30
N GLY A 16 -15.95 -9.60 5.71
CA GLY A 16 -16.52 -9.22 7.00
C GLY A 16 -15.57 -9.38 8.20
N LYS A 17 -14.29 -9.71 7.96
CA LYS A 17 -13.27 -9.87 9.01
C LYS A 17 -12.34 -8.67 9.04
N VAL A 18 -11.58 -8.55 10.13
CA VAL A 18 -10.45 -7.63 10.19
C VAL A 18 -9.30 -8.19 9.36
N ASN A 19 -8.91 -7.47 8.33
CA ASN A 19 -7.84 -7.83 7.40
C ASN A 19 -6.63 -6.93 7.65
N VAL A 20 -5.47 -7.54 7.87
CA VAL A 20 -4.20 -6.83 7.97
C VAL A 20 -3.27 -7.31 6.88
N SER A 21 -2.84 -6.41 6.03
CA SER A 21 -1.92 -6.62 4.91
C SER A 21 -0.62 -5.87 5.10
N CYS A 22 0.42 -6.27 4.37
CA CYS A 22 1.77 -5.72 4.51
C CYS A 22 2.34 -5.31 3.17
N GLU A 23 3.05 -4.17 3.14
CA GLU A 23 3.78 -3.71 1.95
C GLU A 23 5.24 -4.16 1.97
N LEU A 24 5.74 -4.47 0.79
CA LEU A 24 7.13 -4.84 0.52
C LEU A 24 7.73 -3.94 -0.55
N PHE A 25 9.02 -3.65 -0.41
CA PHE A 25 9.80 -2.93 -1.40
C PHE A 25 10.75 -3.89 -2.12
N PRO A 26 10.75 -3.92 -3.46
CA PRO A 26 11.77 -4.66 -4.20
C PRO A 26 13.15 -4.02 -4.02
N PRO A 27 14.23 -4.79 -4.08
CA PRO A 27 15.57 -4.28 -4.00
C PRO A 27 15.93 -3.48 -5.25
N LYS A 28 16.87 -2.54 -5.12
CA LYS A 28 17.35 -1.73 -6.25
C LYS A 28 18.27 -2.49 -7.20
N VAL A 29 18.94 -3.53 -6.70
CA VAL A 29 19.96 -4.30 -7.45
C VAL A 29 19.76 -5.80 -7.23
N TRP A 30 20.07 -6.59 -8.28
CA TRP A 30 19.90 -8.04 -8.28
C TRP A 30 20.64 -8.76 -7.14
N SER A 31 21.79 -8.29 -6.72
CA SER A 31 22.55 -8.89 -5.61
C SER A 31 21.80 -8.91 -4.28
N GLN A 32 20.77 -8.10 -4.13
CA GLN A 32 19.94 -7.99 -2.91
C GLN A 32 18.63 -8.77 -2.99
N VAL A 33 18.31 -9.41 -4.12
CA VAL A 33 17.03 -10.14 -4.33
C VAL A 33 16.87 -11.29 -3.36
N SER A 34 17.93 -12.04 -3.05
CA SER A 34 17.85 -13.13 -2.07
C SER A 34 17.47 -12.65 -0.67
N GLY A 35 18.02 -11.52 -0.23
CA GLY A 35 17.67 -10.88 1.03
C GLY A 35 16.20 -10.39 1.03
N ALA A 36 15.75 -9.78 -0.07
CA ALA A 36 14.36 -9.35 -0.21
C ALA A 36 13.38 -10.53 -0.19
N LYS A 37 13.71 -11.66 -0.82
CA LYS A 37 12.90 -12.90 -0.73
C LYS A 37 12.86 -13.46 0.69
N GLN A 38 13.93 -13.33 1.45
CA GLN A 38 13.90 -13.73 2.86
C GLN A 38 12.94 -12.85 3.67
N VAL A 39 12.93 -11.53 3.45
CA VAL A 39 11.95 -10.61 4.07
C VAL A 39 10.51 -11.01 3.71
N VAL A 40 10.24 -11.36 2.43
CA VAL A 40 8.92 -11.91 2.02
C VAL A 40 8.53 -13.10 2.88
N ARG A 41 9.42 -14.10 3.01
CA ARG A 41 9.15 -15.32 3.79
C ARG A 41 8.91 -15.01 5.26
N ASP A 42 9.66 -14.08 5.84
CA ASP A 42 9.53 -13.75 7.26
C ASP A 42 8.23 -12.99 7.55
N ILE A 43 7.78 -12.09 6.66
CA ILE A 43 6.48 -11.43 6.78
C ILE A 43 5.33 -12.41 6.48
N ALA A 44 5.48 -13.31 5.52
CA ALA A 44 4.47 -14.32 5.20
C ALA A 44 4.15 -15.25 6.38
N LYS A 45 5.14 -15.55 7.26
CA LYS A 45 4.94 -16.33 8.51
C LYS A 45 3.95 -15.66 9.47
N LEU A 46 3.76 -14.34 9.37
CA LEU A 46 2.78 -13.60 10.16
C LEU A 46 1.35 -13.78 9.61
N SER A 47 1.20 -14.49 8.50
CA SER A 47 -0.07 -14.75 7.82
C SER A 47 -0.88 -13.48 7.50
N PRO A 48 -0.30 -12.45 6.86
CA PRO A 48 -1.07 -11.29 6.44
C PRO A 48 -2.17 -11.71 5.46
N SER A 49 -3.27 -10.94 5.39
CA SER A 49 -4.39 -11.22 4.50
C SER A 49 -4.01 -11.15 3.02
N PHE A 50 -3.10 -10.25 2.68
CA PHE A 50 -2.38 -10.15 1.40
C PHE A 50 -1.08 -9.36 1.58
N MET A 51 -0.19 -9.40 0.61
CA MET A 51 1.03 -8.61 0.63
C MET A 51 1.14 -7.83 -0.68
N SER A 52 1.41 -6.52 -0.58
CA SER A 52 1.69 -5.70 -1.76
C SER A 52 3.19 -5.58 -2.02
N VAL A 53 3.55 -5.48 -3.29
CA VAL A 53 4.94 -5.28 -3.73
C VAL A 53 5.01 -4.01 -4.56
N THR A 54 5.78 -3.01 -4.11
CA THR A 54 5.88 -1.72 -4.80
C THR A 54 6.59 -1.84 -6.15
N TYR A 55 6.33 -0.88 -7.04
CA TYR A 55 6.91 -0.83 -8.38
C TYR A 55 7.86 0.34 -8.50
N GLY A 56 9.12 0.06 -8.80
CA GLY A 56 10.08 1.10 -9.19
C GLY A 56 10.38 2.21 -8.16
N ALA A 57 9.81 2.16 -6.97
CA ALA A 57 10.04 3.14 -5.93
C ALA A 57 11.55 3.27 -5.64
N GLY A 58 12.12 4.43 -5.98
CA GLY A 58 13.53 4.70 -5.79
C GLY A 58 14.46 4.07 -6.85
N GLY A 59 13.98 3.74 -8.06
CA GLY A 59 14.80 3.29 -9.21
C GLY A 59 14.94 1.77 -9.36
N GLY A 60 14.06 0.98 -8.72
CA GLY A 60 13.97 -0.47 -8.95
C GLY A 60 13.39 -0.79 -10.34
N THR A 61 13.67 -2.00 -10.85
CA THR A 61 13.12 -2.48 -12.14
C THR A 61 11.78 -3.18 -11.94
N SER A 62 10.92 -3.15 -12.95
CA SER A 62 9.65 -3.88 -13.00
C SER A 62 9.80 -5.38 -12.76
N GLU A 63 10.94 -5.96 -13.18
CA GLU A 63 11.26 -7.37 -13.04
C GLU A 63 11.32 -7.81 -11.58
N HIS A 64 11.89 -6.97 -10.71
CA HIS A 64 11.95 -7.28 -9.28
C HIS A 64 10.58 -7.28 -8.60
N THR A 65 9.63 -6.43 -9.06
CA THR A 65 8.26 -6.42 -8.56
C THR A 65 7.55 -7.74 -8.88
N VAL A 66 7.65 -8.22 -10.13
CA VAL A 66 7.05 -9.49 -10.56
C VAL A 66 7.67 -10.66 -9.80
N ASP A 67 9.01 -10.70 -9.67
CA ASP A 67 9.72 -11.77 -8.98
C ASP A 67 9.34 -11.85 -7.48
N LEU A 68 9.23 -10.71 -6.79
CA LEU A 68 8.81 -10.71 -5.41
C LEU A 68 7.33 -11.07 -5.25
N SER A 69 6.46 -10.60 -6.16
CA SER A 69 5.05 -10.96 -6.15
C SER A 69 4.85 -12.47 -6.32
N ARG A 70 5.66 -13.10 -7.18
CA ARG A 70 5.70 -14.57 -7.33
C ARG A 70 6.18 -15.25 -6.04
N GLU A 71 7.19 -14.70 -5.37
CA GLU A 71 7.66 -15.22 -4.08
C GLU A 71 6.57 -15.12 -2.99
N VAL A 72 5.79 -14.02 -2.95
CA VAL A 72 4.64 -13.87 -2.05
C VAL A 72 3.63 -15.01 -2.27
N GLN A 73 3.26 -15.29 -3.52
CA GLN A 73 2.35 -16.41 -3.84
C GLN A 73 2.95 -17.77 -3.49
N ASN A 74 4.25 -17.98 -3.71
CA ASN A 74 4.95 -19.21 -3.32
C ASN A 74 4.92 -19.44 -1.80
N CYS A 75 4.78 -18.38 -1.00
CA CYS A 75 4.56 -18.47 0.44
C CYS A 75 3.09 -18.73 0.82
N GLY A 76 2.18 -18.88 -0.13
CA GLY A 76 0.75 -19.12 0.11
C GLY A 76 -0.04 -17.86 0.48
N VAL A 77 0.50 -16.66 0.23
CA VAL A 77 -0.16 -15.38 0.50
C VAL A 77 -0.59 -14.73 -0.82
N THR A 78 -1.76 -14.10 -0.85
CA THR A 78 -2.23 -13.35 -2.02
C THR A 78 -1.30 -12.16 -2.30
N ALA A 79 -0.80 -12.06 -3.53
CA ALA A 79 0.04 -10.96 -3.98
C ALA A 79 -0.78 -9.83 -4.60
N LEU A 80 -0.42 -8.58 -4.30
CA LEU A 80 -0.90 -7.36 -4.94
C LEU A 80 0.30 -6.64 -5.57
N ALA A 81 0.45 -6.71 -6.89
CA ALA A 81 1.57 -6.07 -7.57
C ALA A 81 1.25 -4.60 -7.85
N HIS A 82 2.14 -3.68 -7.47
CA HIS A 82 2.02 -2.30 -7.92
C HIS A 82 2.47 -2.17 -9.38
N LEU A 83 1.84 -1.27 -10.12
CA LEU A 83 2.22 -0.91 -11.49
C LEU A 83 2.06 0.60 -11.67
N THR A 84 3.08 1.27 -12.22
CA THR A 84 3.09 2.72 -12.42
C THR A 84 3.21 3.07 -13.91
N CYS A 85 2.54 4.14 -14.37
CA CYS A 85 2.47 4.50 -15.78
C CYS A 85 3.25 5.76 -16.18
N LEU A 86 3.61 6.65 -15.25
CA LEU A 86 4.09 8.00 -15.59
C LEU A 86 5.37 8.02 -16.43
N SER A 87 6.29 7.08 -16.20
CA SER A 87 7.59 7.02 -16.89
C SER A 87 7.79 5.70 -17.63
N THR A 88 6.70 5.04 -18.00
CA THR A 88 6.72 3.73 -18.65
C THR A 88 5.96 3.80 -19.97
N ASP A 89 6.53 3.27 -21.04
CA ASP A 89 5.82 3.15 -22.31
C ASP A 89 4.76 2.06 -22.27
N GLU A 90 3.77 2.15 -23.18
CA GLU A 90 2.63 1.23 -23.21
C GLU A 90 3.06 -0.22 -23.48
N SER A 91 4.04 -0.43 -24.33
CA SER A 91 4.54 -1.77 -24.66
C SER A 91 5.16 -2.47 -23.46
N LYS A 92 5.89 -1.74 -22.64
CA LYS A 92 6.45 -2.24 -21.38
C LYS A 92 5.36 -2.53 -20.35
N LEU A 93 4.35 -1.66 -20.24
CA LEU A 93 3.19 -1.90 -19.36
C LEU A 93 2.47 -3.18 -19.76
N ILE A 94 2.17 -3.37 -21.03
CA ILE A 94 1.53 -4.59 -21.56
C ILE A 94 2.40 -5.82 -21.23
N SER A 95 3.71 -5.74 -21.47
CA SER A 95 4.63 -6.84 -21.19
C SER A 95 4.58 -7.25 -19.69
N VAL A 96 4.53 -6.28 -18.77
CA VAL A 96 4.44 -6.55 -17.34
C VAL A 96 3.08 -7.15 -16.97
N ILE A 97 1.98 -6.64 -17.53
CA ILE A 97 0.62 -7.16 -17.29
C ILE A 97 0.53 -8.63 -17.75
N GLU A 98 1.04 -8.95 -18.96
CA GLU A 98 1.04 -10.33 -19.47
C GLU A 98 1.93 -11.25 -18.63
N GLN A 99 3.04 -10.74 -18.09
CA GLN A 99 3.90 -11.51 -17.19
C GLN A 99 3.20 -11.79 -15.84
N LEU A 100 2.53 -10.79 -15.24
CA LEU A 100 1.72 -10.97 -14.02
C LEU A 100 0.63 -12.03 -14.25
N LYS A 101 -0.05 -11.96 -15.41
CA LYS A 101 -1.07 -12.94 -15.81
C LYS A 101 -0.50 -14.35 -15.95
N ALA A 102 0.66 -14.49 -16.60
CA ALA A 102 1.33 -15.78 -16.78
C ALA A 102 1.76 -16.39 -15.43
N ASP A 103 2.08 -15.56 -14.44
CA ASP A 103 2.42 -15.95 -13.08
C ASP A 103 1.19 -16.10 -12.16
N HIS A 104 -0.03 -16.01 -12.70
CA HIS A 104 -1.29 -16.07 -11.96
C HIS A 104 -1.42 -15.01 -10.84
N ILE A 105 -0.80 -13.85 -11.02
CA ILE A 105 -0.95 -12.70 -10.11
C ILE A 105 -2.15 -11.90 -10.60
N GLU A 106 -3.26 -12.01 -9.89
CA GLU A 106 -4.57 -11.50 -10.32
C GLU A 106 -4.91 -10.12 -9.75
N ASN A 107 -4.02 -9.53 -8.92
CA ASN A 107 -4.29 -8.28 -8.24
C ASN A 107 -3.23 -7.23 -8.59
N ILE A 108 -3.66 -6.06 -9.05
CA ILE A 108 -2.78 -4.95 -9.45
C ILE A 108 -3.21 -3.66 -8.73
N LEU A 109 -2.27 -2.99 -8.07
CA LEU A 109 -2.47 -1.62 -7.60
C LEU A 109 -1.98 -0.67 -8.70
N ALA A 110 -2.92 -0.07 -9.41
CA ALA A 110 -2.64 0.83 -10.52
C ALA A 110 -2.35 2.25 -10.00
N LEU A 111 -1.14 2.71 -10.26
CA LEU A 111 -0.62 3.98 -9.77
C LEU A 111 -0.16 4.86 -10.94
N ARG A 112 -0.23 6.17 -10.75
CA ARG A 112 0.42 7.09 -11.69
C ARG A 112 1.95 6.95 -11.60
N GLY A 113 2.48 6.89 -10.39
CA GLY A 113 3.89 7.03 -10.06
C GLY A 113 4.26 8.48 -9.74
N ASP A 114 5.44 8.65 -9.13
CA ASP A 114 5.95 9.96 -8.72
C ASP A 114 6.72 10.62 -9.86
N LYS A 115 6.61 11.94 -9.96
CA LYS A 115 7.44 12.73 -10.88
C LYS A 115 8.87 12.77 -10.36
N GLY A 116 9.78 12.08 -11.01
CA GLY A 116 11.21 12.21 -10.77
C GLY A 116 11.81 13.37 -11.57
N GLU A 117 12.97 13.87 -11.14
CA GLU A 117 13.71 14.94 -11.86
C GLU A 117 14.05 14.60 -13.33
N LEU A 118 14.12 13.31 -13.64
CA LEU A 118 14.44 12.76 -14.97
C LEU A 118 13.28 11.98 -15.59
N SER A 119 12.03 12.21 -15.16
CA SER A 119 10.89 11.49 -15.72
C SER A 119 10.67 11.87 -17.18
N VAL A 120 10.86 10.90 -18.07
CA VAL A 120 10.43 10.99 -19.48
C VAL A 120 8.90 10.83 -19.46
N PRO A 121 8.13 11.61 -20.26
CA PRO A 121 6.70 11.38 -20.38
C PRO A 121 6.42 9.94 -20.79
N GLY A 122 5.66 9.22 -19.95
CA GLY A 122 5.18 7.87 -20.27
C GLY A 122 3.96 7.91 -21.19
N ALA A 123 3.39 6.73 -21.48
CA ALA A 123 2.21 6.59 -22.33
C ALA A 123 0.96 7.23 -21.71
N PHE A 124 0.89 7.30 -20.39
CA PHE A 124 -0.30 7.73 -19.65
C PHE A 124 0.03 8.78 -18.57
N ALA A 125 -0.87 9.74 -18.43
CA ALA A 125 -0.74 10.81 -17.45
C ALA A 125 -1.41 10.50 -16.09
N HIS A 126 -2.39 9.58 -16.09
CA HIS A 126 -3.21 9.28 -14.92
C HIS A 126 -3.33 7.78 -14.67
N ALA A 127 -3.53 7.39 -13.41
CA ALA A 127 -3.78 6.00 -13.03
C ALA A 127 -5.08 5.44 -13.67
N SER A 128 -6.08 6.29 -13.96
CA SER A 128 -7.31 5.90 -14.66
C SER A 128 -7.04 5.34 -16.07
N ASP A 129 -6.03 5.87 -16.76
CA ASP A 129 -5.63 5.40 -18.08
C ASP A 129 -5.02 4.00 -17.97
N LEU A 130 -4.14 3.80 -16.97
CA LEU A 130 -3.56 2.49 -16.67
C LEU A 130 -4.63 1.47 -16.26
N ILE A 131 -5.61 1.84 -15.42
CA ILE A 131 -6.74 0.98 -15.06
C ILE A 131 -7.46 0.50 -16.33
N SER A 132 -7.75 1.41 -17.25
CA SER A 132 -8.40 1.11 -18.51
C SER A 132 -7.57 0.17 -19.39
N LEU A 133 -6.25 0.30 -19.40
CA LEU A 133 -5.34 -0.62 -20.08
C LEU A 133 -5.37 -2.02 -19.45
N ILE A 134 -5.21 -2.12 -18.13
CA ILE A 134 -5.19 -3.40 -17.40
C ILE A 134 -6.48 -4.19 -17.69
N ARG A 135 -7.64 -3.55 -17.66
CA ARG A 135 -8.94 -4.18 -17.96
C ARG A 135 -9.05 -4.79 -19.36
N LYS A 136 -8.34 -4.24 -20.34
CA LYS A 136 -8.31 -4.80 -21.71
C LYS A 136 -7.48 -6.08 -21.80
N HIS A 137 -6.55 -6.30 -20.86
CA HIS A 137 -5.59 -7.41 -20.90
C HIS A 137 -5.96 -8.59 -19.98
N GLY A 138 -6.97 -8.47 -19.12
CA GLY A 138 -7.41 -9.59 -18.28
C GLY A 138 -8.43 -9.21 -17.20
N ASP A 139 -8.91 -10.24 -16.49
CA ASP A 139 -9.81 -10.11 -15.35
C ASP A 139 -9.01 -9.93 -14.06
N PHE A 140 -8.33 -8.79 -13.93
CA PHE A 140 -7.58 -8.42 -12.73
C PHE A 140 -8.49 -7.75 -11.69
N CYS A 141 -8.21 -7.99 -10.42
CA CYS A 141 -8.66 -7.15 -9.32
C CYS A 141 -7.78 -5.90 -9.27
N ILE A 142 -8.36 -4.73 -9.48
CA ILE A 142 -7.61 -3.49 -9.63
C ILE A 142 -7.88 -2.56 -8.44
N GLY A 143 -6.81 -2.22 -7.70
CA GLY A 143 -6.82 -1.17 -6.69
C GLY A 143 -6.20 0.13 -7.20
N GLY A 144 -6.44 1.20 -6.47
CA GLY A 144 -5.83 2.52 -6.70
C GLY A 144 -5.40 3.18 -5.40
N ALA A 145 -4.55 4.20 -5.48
CA ALA A 145 -4.19 5.01 -4.33
C ALA A 145 -5.17 6.16 -4.11
N CYS A 146 -5.37 6.52 -2.84
CA CYS A 146 -6.09 7.71 -2.40
C CYS A 146 -5.35 8.41 -1.25
N TYR A 147 -5.68 9.67 -1.00
CA TYR A 147 -4.98 10.54 -0.05
C TYR A 147 -5.98 11.13 0.96
N PRO A 148 -5.97 10.69 2.23
CA PRO A 148 -6.92 11.20 3.23
C PRO A 148 -6.83 12.72 3.43
N GLU A 149 -5.64 13.30 3.30
CA GLU A 149 -5.39 14.73 3.44
C GLU A 149 -5.57 15.53 2.13
N CYS A 150 -5.64 14.91 1.00
CA CYS A 150 -5.63 15.41 -0.37
C CYS A 150 -4.27 15.14 -1.07
N HIS A 151 -4.32 14.79 -2.34
CA HIS A 151 -3.09 14.59 -3.13
C HIS A 151 -2.32 15.91 -3.25
N PRO A 152 -0.99 15.95 -2.97
CA PRO A 152 -0.20 17.18 -2.98
C PRO A 152 -0.25 17.97 -4.29
N GLU A 153 -0.42 17.30 -5.42
CA GLU A 153 -0.52 17.94 -6.73
C GLU A 153 -1.96 18.27 -7.14
N SER A 154 -2.98 17.94 -6.33
CA SER A 154 -4.36 18.30 -6.64
C SER A 154 -4.61 19.76 -6.33
N ALA A 155 -5.33 20.46 -7.24
CA ALA A 155 -5.66 21.88 -7.08
C ALA A 155 -6.58 22.14 -5.87
N SER A 156 -7.37 21.14 -5.46
CA SER A 156 -8.28 21.21 -4.32
C SER A 156 -8.75 19.82 -3.91
N VAL A 157 -9.35 19.72 -2.71
CA VAL A 157 -10.02 18.50 -2.23
C VAL A 157 -11.13 18.04 -3.19
N ALA A 158 -11.86 18.97 -3.80
CA ALA A 158 -12.90 18.64 -4.77
C ALA A 158 -12.33 18.02 -6.06
N ALA A 159 -11.21 18.57 -6.55
CA ALA A 159 -10.50 18.00 -7.71
C ALA A 159 -9.91 16.63 -7.42
N ASP A 160 -9.41 16.40 -6.19
CA ASP A 160 -8.90 15.10 -5.77
C ASP A 160 -10.03 14.04 -5.72
N LEU A 161 -11.18 14.39 -5.14
CA LEU A 161 -12.36 13.53 -5.11
C LEU A 161 -12.87 13.19 -6.52
N GLU A 162 -12.88 14.16 -7.44
CA GLU A 162 -13.24 13.89 -8.84
C GLU A 162 -12.27 12.90 -9.50
N GLY A 163 -10.96 13.03 -9.23
CA GLY A 163 -9.97 12.07 -9.67
C GLY A 163 -10.21 10.66 -9.13
N LEU A 164 -10.65 10.52 -7.87
CA LEU A 164 -11.01 9.22 -7.28
C LEU A 164 -12.28 8.65 -7.93
N LYS A 165 -13.27 9.49 -8.23
CA LYS A 165 -14.48 9.08 -8.93
C LYS A 165 -14.17 8.55 -10.32
N ILE A 166 -13.34 9.26 -11.09
CA ILE A 166 -12.86 8.82 -12.41
C ILE A 166 -12.14 7.47 -12.30
N LYS A 167 -11.29 7.25 -11.28
CA LYS A 167 -10.63 5.95 -11.07
C LYS A 167 -11.66 4.84 -10.82
N ALA A 168 -12.66 5.07 -9.95
CA ALA A 168 -13.70 4.09 -9.66
C ALA A 168 -14.52 3.76 -10.92
N GLU A 169 -14.93 4.76 -11.70
CA GLU A 169 -15.65 4.60 -12.96
C GLU A 169 -14.82 3.89 -14.04
N SER A 170 -13.50 4.05 -14.03
CA SER A 170 -12.57 3.34 -14.92
C SER A 170 -12.42 1.86 -14.56
N GLY A 171 -12.90 1.43 -13.37
CA GLY A 171 -12.89 0.03 -12.93
C GLY A 171 -11.98 -0.27 -11.74
N CYS A 172 -11.55 0.75 -11.00
CA CYS A 172 -10.90 0.56 -9.70
C CYS A 172 -11.90 -0.03 -8.69
N GLN A 173 -11.55 -1.13 -8.05
CA GLN A 173 -12.44 -1.89 -7.17
C GLN A 173 -12.22 -1.59 -5.69
N PHE A 174 -11.07 -1.04 -5.32
CA PHE A 174 -10.76 -0.60 -3.96
C PHE A 174 -9.69 0.49 -3.98
N PHE A 175 -9.58 1.24 -2.87
CA PHE A 175 -8.49 2.19 -2.67
C PHE A 175 -7.61 1.78 -1.50
N THR A 176 -6.30 2.03 -1.60
CA THR A 176 -5.37 2.02 -0.47
C THR A 176 -4.94 3.46 -0.19
N THR A 177 -5.02 3.89 1.07
CA THR A 177 -4.68 5.29 1.39
C THR A 177 -3.18 5.49 1.44
N GLN A 178 -2.73 6.70 1.13
CA GLN A 178 -1.44 7.20 1.63
C GLN A 178 -1.47 7.16 3.16
N MET A 179 -0.28 7.05 3.80
CA MET A 179 -0.16 7.09 5.24
C MET A 179 -0.75 8.37 5.84
N PHE A 180 -1.31 8.25 7.01
CA PHE A 180 -1.80 9.35 7.85
C PHE A 180 -1.52 9.04 9.32
N PHE A 181 -1.46 10.05 10.18
CA PHE A 181 -1.10 9.89 11.59
C PHE A 181 -2.21 10.33 12.55
N ASP A 182 -3.32 10.84 12.03
CA ASP A 182 -4.53 11.20 12.77
C ASP A 182 -5.75 10.52 12.13
N ASN A 183 -6.40 9.62 12.88
CA ASN A 183 -7.58 8.89 12.41
C ASN A 183 -8.75 9.82 12.07
N ASN A 184 -8.85 11.00 12.67
CA ASN A 184 -9.88 11.98 12.31
C ASN A 184 -9.74 12.47 10.85
N VAL A 185 -8.53 12.50 10.31
CA VAL A 185 -8.30 12.83 8.89
C VAL A 185 -8.90 11.74 8.01
N PHE A 186 -8.66 10.47 8.36
CA PHE A 186 -9.23 9.32 7.66
C PHE A 186 -10.77 9.31 7.75
N TYR A 187 -11.36 9.52 8.92
CA TYR A 187 -12.83 9.54 9.08
C TYR A 187 -13.47 10.66 8.26
N LYS A 188 -12.89 11.86 8.24
CA LYS A 188 -13.34 12.96 7.39
C LYS A 188 -13.24 12.62 5.91
N PHE A 189 -12.19 11.90 5.51
CA PHE A 189 -12.00 11.44 4.14
C PHE A 189 -13.09 10.43 3.75
N MET A 190 -13.37 9.42 4.59
CA MET A 190 -14.43 8.44 4.34
C MET A 190 -15.80 9.10 4.19
N TYR A 191 -16.10 10.11 5.03
CA TYR A 191 -17.33 10.89 4.89
C TYR A 191 -17.39 11.63 3.54
N ARG A 192 -16.28 12.21 3.09
CA ARG A 192 -16.20 12.89 1.78
C ARG A 192 -16.43 11.92 0.61
N LEU A 193 -15.85 10.72 0.67
CA LEU A 193 -16.10 9.68 -0.35
C LEU A 193 -17.58 9.31 -0.41
N LEU A 194 -18.19 9.06 0.74
CA LEU A 194 -19.62 8.73 0.82
C LEU A 194 -20.47 9.85 0.24
N ALA A 195 -20.22 11.11 0.62
CA ALA A 195 -20.93 12.28 0.11
C ALA A 195 -20.77 12.49 -1.40
N ALA A 196 -19.64 12.07 -1.97
CA ALA A 196 -19.35 12.09 -3.40
C ALA A 196 -19.93 10.87 -4.16
N GLY A 197 -20.59 9.94 -3.46
CA GLY A 197 -21.15 8.71 -4.05
C GLY A 197 -20.11 7.67 -4.45
N ILE A 198 -18.91 7.72 -3.86
CA ILE A 198 -17.83 6.77 -4.12
C ILE A 198 -17.92 5.64 -3.09
N ASN A 199 -18.39 4.46 -3.52
CA ASN A 199 -18.72 3.32 -2.67
C ASN A 199 -17.80 2.12 -2.91
N VAL A 200 -16.49 2.35 -2.99
CA VAL A 200 -15.49 1.27 -3.08
C VAL A 200 -14.82 1.07 -1.72
N PRO A 201 -14.42 -0.17 -1.35
CA PRO A 201 -13.68 -0.42 -0.13
C PRO A 201 -12.40 0.41 -0.04
N VAL A 202 -12.09 0.88 1.16
CA VAL A 202 -10.85 1.62 1.43
C VAL A 202 -10.01 0.83 2.44
N VAL A 203 -8.74 0.64 2.11
CA VAL A 203 -7.73 0.03 2.96
C VAL A 203 -6.91 1.13 3.61
N ALA A 204 -6.94 1.22 4.94
CA ALA A 204 -6.23 2.25 5.69
C ALA A 204 -4.73 1.94 5.78
N GLY A 205 -3.91 2.79 5.17
CA GLY A 205 -2.44 2.67 5.15
C GLY A 205 -1.82 3.25 6.42
N ILE A 206 -1.16 2.41 7.20
CA ILE A 206 -0.54 2.76 8.48
C ILE A 206 0.98 2.65 8.38
N MET A 207 1.68 3.73 8.74
CA MET A 207 3.14 3.80 8.75
C MET A 207 3.67 3.77 10.19
N PRO A 208 4.26 2.66 10.65
CA PRO A 208 4.96 2.64 11.91
C PRO A 208 6.28 3.41 11.79
N VAL A 209 6.36 4.59 12.41
CA VAL A 209 7.59 5.40 12.41
C VAL A 209 8.46 4.98 13.58
N THR A 210 9.54 4.29 13.29
CA THR A 210 10.46 3.70 14.26
C THR A 210 11.82 4.41 14.31
N ASN A 211 11.94 5.54 13.62
CA ASN A 211 13.13 6.38 13.62
C ASN A 211 12.70 7.84 13.41
N SER A 212 12.98 8.69 14.40
CA SER A 212 12.62 10.10 14.38
C SER A 212 13.27 10.89 13.22
N SER A 213 14.49 10.53 12.80
CA SER A 213 15.16 11.20 11.69
C SER A 213 14.48 11.02 10.33
N GLN A 214 13.58 10.04 10.21
CA GLN A 214 12.79 9.81 8.99
C GLN A 214 11.51 10.66 8.93
N LEU A 215 11.12 11.27 10.06
CA LEU A 215 9.82 11.93 10.17
C LEU A 215 9.67 13.10 9.19
N GLU A 216 10.67 13.98 9.11
CA GLU A 216 10.67 15.12 8.18
C GLU A 216 10.58 14.66 6.71
N ARG A 217 11.33 13.61 6.38
CA ARG A 217 11.30 13.02 5.03
C ARG A 217 9.95 12.39 4.71
N ILE A 218 9.35 11.68 5.67
CA ILE A 218 8.01 11.08 5.51
C ILE A 218 6.99 12.18 5.23
N VAL A 219 6.98 13.25 6.02
CA VAL A 219 6.09 14.40 5.84
C VAL A 219 6.28 15.05 4.47
N SER A 220 7.53 15.31 4.07
CA SER A 220 7.83 15.97 2.80
C SER A 220 7.39 15.15 1.57
N LEU A 221 7.44 13.82 1.67
CA LEU A 221 7.05 12.91 0.57
C LEU A 221 5.55 12.63 0.52
N SER A 222 4.89 12.52 1.69
CA SER A 222 3.47 12.14 1.76
C SER A 222 2.52 13.33 1.81
N GLY A 223 3.01 14.52 2.20
CA GLY A 223 2.17 15.67 2.53
C GLY A 223 1.36 15.49 3.82
N SER A 224 1.63 14.42 4.60
CA SER A 224 0.84 14.08 5.79
C SER A 224 1.18 14.98 6.97
N GLY A 225 0.15 15.46 7.68
CA GLY A 225 0.30 16.19 8.93
C GLY A 225 0.75 15.31 10.09
N ILE A 226 1.62 15.84 10.96
CA ILE A 226 2.07 15.13 12.17
C ILE A 226 1.31 15.69 13.38
N PRO A 227 0.49 14.87 14.06
CA PRO A 227 -0.17 15.29 15.29
C PRO A 227 0.83 15.69 16.38
N LEU A 228 0.51 16.73 17.17
CA LEU A 228 1.37 17.19 18.26
C LEU A 228 1.73 16.07 19.23
N ARG A 229 0.79 15.16 19.53
CA ARG A 229 1.01 13.98 20.37
C ARG A 229 2.12 13.10 19.80
N PHE A 230 2.08 12.80 18.48
CA PHE A 230 3.08 11.95 17.86
C PHE A 230 4.44 12.65 17.76
N LYS A 231 4.43 13.96 17.46
CA LYS A 231 5.65 14.77 17.47
C LYS A 231 6.34 14.74 18.84
N ALA A 232 5.59 14.90 19.93
CA ALA A 232 6.13 14.85 21.29
C ALA A 232 6.77 13.48 21.61
N ILE A 233 6.17 12.38 21.14
CA ILE A 233 6.74 11.02 21.27
C ILE A 233 8.06 10.92 20.48
N ALA A 234 8.06 11.34 19.22
CA ALA A 234 9.25 11.28 18.37
C ALA A 234 10.39 12.13 18.91
N ASP A 235 10.11 13.34 19.38
CA ASP A 235 11.10 14.25 20.00
C ASP A 235 11.67 13.64 21.30
N ARG A 236 10.80 13.03 22.13
CA ARG A 236 11.21 12.44 23.43
C ARG A 236 12.16 11.27 23.25
N PHE A 237 11.96 10.44 22.25
CA PHE A 237 12.73 9.21 22.04
C PHE A 237 13.74 9.32 20.88
N ALA A 238 14.00 10.52 20.35
CA ALA A 238 14.87 10.75 19.20
C ALA A 238 16.28 10.19 19.35
N SER A 239 16.83 10.22 20.57
CA SER A 239 18.19 9.76 20.88
C SER A 239 18.29 8.30 21.32
N ASP A 240 17.15 7.59 21.42
CA ASP A 240 17.08 6.19 21.84
C ASP A 240 16.35 5.38 20.77
N PRO A 241 17.08 4.69 19.87
CA PRO A 241 16.47 3.94 18.75
C PRO A 241 15.54 2.81 19.19
N ASP A 242 15.84 2.13 20.30
CA ASP A 242 15.02 1.02 20.78
C ASP A 242 13.72 1.54 21.41
N ALA A 243 13.79 2.60 22.21
CA ALA A 243 12.62 3.27 22.76
C ALA A 243 11.76 3.88 21.64
N MET A 244 12.37 4.52 20.62
CA MET A 244 11.63 5.06 19.47
C MET A 244 10.94 3.96 18.67
N LYS A 245 11.60 2.82 18.45
CA LYS A 245 11.00 1.67 17.79
C LYS A 245 9.79 1.15 18.56
N GLN A 246 9.92 0.96 19.88
CA GLN A 246 8.82 0.52 20.73
C GLN A 246 7.65 1.52 20.70
N ALA A 247 7.93 2.81 20.83
CA ALA A 247 6.92 3.86 20.80
C ALA A 247 6.20 3.94 19.44
N GLY A 248 6.93 3.79 18.34
CA GLY A 248 6.38 3.76 16.98
C GLY A 248 5.45 2.58 16.74
N ILE A 249 5.83 1.37 17.21
CA ILE A 249 4.97 0.19 17.18
C ILE A 249 3.70 0.42 18.00
N ALA A 250 3.84 0.94 19.23
CA ALA A 250 2.71 1.21 20.12
C ALA A 250 1.73 2.22 19.50
N TYR A 251 2.25 3.32 18.93
CA TYR A 251 1.42 4.33 18.27
C TYR A 251 0.66 3.77 17.07
N ALA A 252 1.33 3.04 16.18
CA ALA A 252 0.69 2.40 15.04
C ALA A 252 -0.36 1.36 15.46
N THR A 253 -0.08 0.59 16.52
CA THR A 253 -1.04 -0.38 17.08
C THR A 253 -2.28 0.33 17.63
N GLU A 254 -2.11 1.39 18.42
CA GLU A 254 -3.23 2.19 18.95
C GLU A 254 -4.08 2.77 17.81
N GLN A 255 -3.43 3.31 16.77
CA GLN A 255 -4.11 3.83 15.58
C GLN A 255 -4.96 2.76 14.89
N ILE A 256 -4.44 1.54 14.74
CA ILE A 256 -5.17 0.41 14.16
C ILE A 256 -6.36 0.00 15.04
N ILE A 257 -6.17 -0.08 16.36
CA ILE A 257 -7.23 -0.45 17.30
C ILE A 257 -8.40 0.54 17.21
N ASP A 258 -8.12 1.84 17.18
CA ASP A 258 -9.14 2.89 17.05
C ASP A 258 -9.88 2.79 15.70
N LEU A 259 -9.17 2.54 14.60
CA LEU A 259 -9.77 2.32 13.28
C LEU A 259 -10.72 1.12 13.30
N VAL A 260 -10.27 -0.03 13.83
CA VAL A 260 -11.08 -1.25 13.90
C VAL A 260 -12.29 -1.06 14.80
N ALA A 261 -12.13 -0.42 15.96
CA ALA A 261 -13.23 -0.08 16.86
C ALA A 261 -14.28 0.84 16.20
N SER A 262 -13.86 1.64 15.22
CA SER A 262 -14.72 2.51 14.42
C SER A 262 -15.29 1.84 13.15
N GLY A 263 -15.09 0.51 12.99
CA GLY A 263 -15.63 -0.27 11.88
C GLY A 263 -14.76 -0.32 10.63
N VAL A 264 -13.52 0.15 10.69
CA VAL A 264 -12.55 0.08 9.58
C VAL A 264 -11.80 -1.25 9.65
N ASN A 265 -12.23 -2.22 8.87
CA ASN A 265 -11.73 -3.60 8.96
C ASN A 265 -10.54 -3.91 8.03
N ASN A 266 -10.16 -3.01 7.14
CA ASN A 266 -9.11 -3.25 6.16
C ASN A 266 -7.91 -2.35 6.42
N ILE A 267 -6.83 -2.93 6.91
CA ILE A 267 -5.59 -2.24 7.33
C ILE A 267 -4.43 -2.68 6.44
N HIS A 268 -3.58 -1.73 6.07
CA HIS A 268 -2.35 -1.98 5.33
C HIS A 268 -1.15 -1.41 6.06
N ILE A 269 -0.17 -2.23 6.42
CA ILE A 269 1.03 -1.81 7.16
C ILE A 269 2.17 -1.56 6.17
N TYR A 270 2.69 -0.35 6.15
CA TYR A 270 3.91 0.03 5.45
C TYR A 270 5.13 -0.45 6.24
N THR A 271 5.53 -1.71 6.02
CA THR A 271 6.52 -2.40 6.87
C THR A 271 7.95 -1.89 6.71
N MET A 272 8.24 -1.16 5.64
CA MET A 272 9.60 -0.72 5.27
C MET A 272 10.60 -1.90 5.21
N ASN A 273 10.13 -3.09 4.77
CA ASN A 273 10.90 -4.34 4.75
C ASN A 273 11.48 -4.75 6.13
N LYS A 274 10.76 -4.44 7.21
CA LYS A 274 11.15 -4.77 8.60
C LYS A 274 10.17 -5.78 9.21
N PRO A 275 10.45 -7.09 9.10
CA PRO A 275 9.56 -8.14 9.60
C PRO A 275 9.28 -8.04 11.11
N ASP A 276 10.28 -7.61 11.89
CA ASP A 276 10.19 -7.44 13.34
C ASP A 276 9.19 -6.36 13.77
N ILE A 277 9.05 -5.29 12.99
CA ILE A 277 8.05 -4.24 13.22
C ILE A 277 6.66 -4.75 12.90
N ALA A 278 6.49 -5.41 11.75
CA ALA A 278 5.22 -6.05 11.40
C ALA A 278 4.81 -7.09 12.45
N ALA A 279 5.76 -7.92 12.92
CA ALA A 279 5.52 -8.92 13.96
C ALA A 279 5.08 -8.26 15.28
N GLY A 280 5.72 -7.17 15.69
CA GLY A 280 5.35 -6.44 16.91
C GLY A 280 3.92 -5.89 16.88
N ILE A 281 3.51 -5.33 15.74
CA ILE A 281 2.13 -4.84 15.56
C ILE A 281 1.14 -6.02 15.53
N MET A 282 1.41 -7.05 14.73
CA MET A 282 0.52 -8.20 14.58
C MET A 282 0.32 -8.97 15.90
N ALA A 283 1.38 -9.09 16.71
CA ALA A 283 1.30 -9.71 18.04
C ALA A 283 0.37 -8.92 18.98
N ASN A 284 0.40 -7.59 18.94
CA ASN A 284 -0.48 -6.74 19.75
C ASN A 284 -1.96 -6.76 19.26
N LEU A 285 -2.20 -7.25 18.05
CA LEU A 285 -3.53 -7.33 17.43
C LEU A 285 -4.08 -8.77 17.36
N SER A 286 -3.37 -9.77 17.90
CA SER A 286 -3.67 -11.20 17.69
C SER A 286 -5.13 -11.56 17.95
N ASP A 287 -5.70 -11.15 19.06
CA ASP A 287 -7.10 -11.44 19.42
C ASP A 287 -8.08 -10.65 18.53
N ILE A 288 -7.72 -9.44 18.11
CA ILE A 288 -8.56 -8.58 17.25
C ILE A 288 -8.69 -9.17 15.84
N ILE A 289 -7.60 -9.72 15.33
CA ILE A 289 -7.54 -10.31 13.97
C ILE A 289 -7.82 -11.83 13.97
N GLY A 290 -8.09 -12.41 15.14
CA GLY A 290 -8.45 -13.82 15.28
C GLY A 290 -7.30 -14.80 14.95
N LYS A 291 -6.06 -14.46 15.36
CA LYS A 291 -4.85 -15.24 15.11
C LYS A 291 -4.13 -15.64 16.39
#